data_5d5544b507c97bb0c5ce129558e4da93
#
_entry.id   5d5544b507c97bb0c5ce129558e4da93
#
_cell.length_a   1.000
_cell.length_b   1.000
_cell.length_c   1.000
_cell.angle_alpha   90.00
_cell.angle_beta   90.00
_cell.angle_gamma   90.00
#
_symmetry.space_group_name_H-M   'P 1'
#
loop_
_entity.id
_entity.type
_entity.pdbx_description
1 polymer ?
#
loop_
_entity_poly.entity_id
_entity_poly.type
_entity_poly.pdbx_seq_one_letter_code
_entity_poly.pdbx_strand_id
1 'polypeptide(L)'
;MTPRRLAVKALIHQEQAGYANLVLDAELKKCTPPLDSRDAAFAARIFYTTLERLPLLDYRINQFTKKPVAKLDAPVRAVLRAGLAQALYMNVPLPAAVNESVKLTRTLGKSSAAGMVNAVLRRAAAADVSEADFADPLDRLSIYYCLSRPVAELFYAQFGAEAFPLAAAFYEKPKTTIRVNTLRTNDTDLTALLQQEGHTVTPGPWPGALVVEFAGSPAASAAFKKGLFHVQGLASQFAALCVDAQPGQQVLDLCAAPGGKSLTLAEAMQDKGQLVSGEFVPTRVPLLQQAFDRCGITCAVAVENDATQHNSDWPTFDRVLCDVPCSGLGVIAKKPDIRYKDLDGIENLLAAQQKILQNGADSLAENGRLVYSTCTVNDKENQAQVEKFLSANPDFHVVLPKTALPGADITPLGTLFLPHRAGTDGFFAAILERN
;
A
#
# COMPACT_ATOMS: atom_id res chain seq x y z
N MET A 1 23.30 -4.59 -18.62
CA MET A 1 22.19 -5.55 -18.33
C MET A 1 20.95 -5.07 -19.06
N THR A 2 20.04 -5.96 -19.57
CA THR A 2 18.78 -5.51 -20.18
C THR A 2 17.67 -5.42 -19.12
N PRO A 3 16.66 -4.53 -19.29
CA PRO A 3 15.52 -4.41 -18.36
C PRO A 3 14.82 -5.75 -18.10
N ARG A 4 14.59 -6.54 -19.16
CA ARG A 4 13.96 -7.87 -19.06
C ARG A 4 14.79 -8.86 -18.24
N ARG A 5 16.12 -8.83 -18.40
CA ARG A 5 17.01 -9.70 -17.62
C ARG A 5 17.03 -9.31 -16.16
N LEU A 6 17.00 -8.01 -15.85
CA LEU A 6 16.90 -7.52 -14.48
C LEU A 6 15.59 -7.95 -13.84
N ALA A 7 14.45 -7.74 -14.51
CA ALA A 7 13.14 -8.14 -14.02
C ALA A 7 13.06 -9.65 -13.74
N VAL A 8 13.56 -10.49 -14.65
CA VAL A 8 13.60 -11.95 -14.44
C VAL A 8 14.49 -12.34 -13.27
N LYS A 9 15.63 -11.69 -13.08
CA LYS A 9 16.46 -11.92 -11.88
C LYS A 9 15.74 -11.54 -10.60
N ALA A 10 15.08 -10.37 -10.58
CA ALA A 10 14.30 -9.93 -9.45
C ALA A 10 13.16 -10.91 -9.13
N LEU A 11 12.46 -11.45 -10.15
CA LEU A 11 11.42 -12.49 -9.96
C LEU A 11 11.99 -13.77 -9.35
N ILE A 12 13.18 -14.22 -9.77
CA ILE A 12 13.84 -15.40 -9.20
C ILE A 12 14.19 -15.16 -7.71
N HIS A 13 14.70 -13.98 -7.37
CA HIS A 13 15.05 -13.65 -5.99
C HIS A 13 13.79 -13.47 -5.13
N GLN A 14 12.71 -12.92 -5.68
CA GLN A 14 11.45 -12.75 -4.99
C GLN A 14 10.82 -14.09 -4.54
N GLU A 15 11.01 -15.17 -5.29
CA GLU A 15 10.57 -16.50 -4.89
C GLU A 15 11.29 -17.04 -3.65
N GLN A 16 12.43 -16.48 -3.28
CA GLN A 16 13.27 -16.99 -2.18
C GLN A 16 13.00 -16.28 -0.87
N ALA A 17 12.73 -15.00 -0.86
CA ALA A 17 12.31 -14.20 0.30
C ALA A 17 12.24 -12.70 -0.02
N GLY A 18 11.45 -11.94 0.75
CA GLY A 18 11.55 -10.50 0.87
C GLY A 18 10.36 -9.73 0.30
N TYR A 19 10.31 -8.47 0.68
CA TYR A 19 9.32 -7.53 0.15
C TYR A 19 9.69 -7.16 -1.29
N ALA A 20 8.71 -7.18 -2.18
CA ALA A 20 8.90 -6.99 -3.62
C ALA A 20 9.66 -5.71 -3.98
N ASN A 21 9.36 -4.61 -3.30
CA ASN A 21 10.05 -3.34 -3.51
C ASN A 21 11.53 -3.39 -3.12
N LEU A 22 11.89 -4.07 -2.02
CA LEU A 22 13.27 -4.20 -1.57
C LEU A 22 14.09 -5.09 -2.51
N VAL A 23 13.48 -6.18 -3.01
CA VAL A 23 14.13 -7.08 -3.96
C VAL A 23 14.44 -6.36 -5.28
N LEU A 24 13.45 -5.65 -5.84
CA LEU A 24 13.66 -4.91 -7.08
C LEU A 24 14.70 -3.80 -6.91
N ASP A 25 14.65 -3.05 -5.82
CA ASP A 25 15.59 -1.97 -5.53
C ASP A 25 17.02 -2.49 -5.38
N ALA A 26 17.20 -3.62 -4.70
CA ALA A 26 18.49 -4.28 -4.59
C ALA A 26 19.06 -4.72 -5.93
N GLU A 27 18.22 -5.27 -6.83
CA GLU A 27 18.66 -5.66 -8.17
C GLU A 27 18.99 -4.46 -9.07
N LEU A 28 18.23 -3.36 -8.94
CA LEU A 28 18.53 -2.11 -9.65
C LEU A 28 19.87 -1.51 -9.20
N LYS A 29 20.14 -1.46 -7.89
CA LYS A 29 21.41 -0.97 -7.33
C LYS A 29 22.62 -1.80 -7.71
N LYS A 30 22.45 -3.13 -7.86
CA LYS A 30 23.53 -4.04 -8.31
C LYS A 30 23.82 -3.96 -9.82
N CYS A 31 22.98 -3.26 -10.60
CA CYS A 31 23.12 -3.19 -12.04
C CYS A 31 24.31 -2.30 -12.45
N THR A 32 25.30 -2.89 -13.11
CA THR A 32 26.50 -2.16 -13.61
C THR A 32 26.68 -2.42 -15.12
N PRO A 33 26.74 -1.36 -15.98
CA PRO A 33 26.37 0.02 -15.65
C PRO A 33 24.88 0.13 -15.24
N PRO A 34 24.48 1.17 -14.50
CA PRO A 34 23.09 1.41 -14.13
C PRO A 34 22.18 1.51 -15.36
N LEU A 35 20.93 1.07 -15.23
CA LEU A 35 19.91 1.32 -16.24
C LEU A 35 19.55 2.80 -16.24
N ASP A 36 19.21 3.35 -17.40
CA ASP A 36 18.58 4.67 -17.46
C ASP A 36 17.16 4.62 -16.83
N SER A 37 16.56 5.78 -16.61
CA SER A 37 15.27 5.89 -15.93
C SER A 37 14.13 5.17 -16.67
N ARG A 38 14.15 5.16 -18.01
CA ARG A 38 13.15 4.50 -18.85
C ARG A 38 13.28 2.98 -18.76
N ASP A 39 14.49 2.47 -18.87
CA ASP A 39 14.79 1.04 -18.78
C ASP A 39 14.54 0.50 -17.36
N ALA A 40 14.87 1.27 -16.32
CA ALA A 40 14.57 0.93 -14.94
C ALA A 40 13.04 0.87 -14.70
N ALA A 41 12.28 1.85 -15.21
CA ALA A 41 10.83 1.85 -15.14
C ALA A 41 10.20 0.68 -15.90
N PHE A 42 10.76 0.30 -17.05
CA PHE A 42 10.30 -0.86 -17.81
C PHE A 42 10.59 -2.18 -17.09
N ALA A 43 11.75 -2.33 -16.47
CA ALA A 43 12.08 -3.49 -15.64
C ALA A 43 11.12 -3.61 -14.45
N ALA A 44 10.87 -2.51 -13.75
CA ALA A 44 9.91 -2.45 -12.64
C ALA A 44 8.48 -2.84 -13.10
N ARG A 45 8.05 -2.33 -14.25
CA ARG A 45 6.74 -2.67 -14.80
C ARG A 45 6.62 -4.16 -15.12
N ILE A 46 7.64 -4.79 -15.74
CA ILE A 46 7.64 -6.24 -15.97
C ILE A 46 7.54 -7.00 -14.65
N PHE A 47 8.34 -6.63 -13.67
CA PHE A 47 8.41 -7.27 -12.37
C PHE A 47 7.05 -7.22 -11.65
N TYR A 48 6.49 -6.02 -11.45
CA TYR A 48 5.23 -5.85 -10.73
C TYR A 48 4.03 -6.44 -11.49
N THR A 49 3.91 -6.23 -12.81
CA THR A 49 2.82 -6.84 -13.60
C THR A 49 2.87 -8.37 -13.54
N THR A 50 4.06 -8.96 -13.51
CA THR A 50 4.20 -10.41 -13.35
C THR A 50 3.75 -10.85 -11.96
N LEU A 51 4.19 -10.15 -10.90
CA LEU A 51 3.77 -10.46 -9.53
C LEU A 51 2.26 -10.34 -9.35
N GLU A 52 1.65 -9.29 -9.86
CA GLU A 52 0.20 -9.07 -9.75
C GLU A 52 -0.65 -10.20 -10.33
N ARG A 53 -0.09 -11.00 -11.24
CA ARG A 53 -0.83 -11.97 -12.04
C ARG A 53 -0.29 -13.40 -11.94
N LEU A 54 0.57 -13.70 -10.93
CA LEU A 54 1.26 -15.00 -10.86
C LEU A 54 0.33 -16.23 -10.97
N PRO A 55 -0.75 -16.38 -10.18
CA PRO A 55 -1.61 -17.55 -10.26
C PRO A 55 -2.29 -17.72 -11.62
N LEU A 56 -2.77 -16.62 -12.22
CA LEU A 56 -3.42 -16.65 -13.52
C LEU A 56 -2.42 -16.95 -14.66
N LEU A 57 -1.21 -16.41 -14.57
CA LEU A 57 -0.12 -16.74 -15.51
C LEU A 57 0.24 -18.22 -15.40
N ASP A 58 0.38 -18.73 -14.17
CA ASP A 58 0.69 -20.14 -13.92
C ASP A 58 -0.42 -21.06 -14.42
N TYR A 59 -1.69 -20.72 -14.19
CA TYR A 59 -2.84 -21.45 -14.72
C TYR A 59 -2.79 -21.57 -16.25
N ARG A 60 -2.56 -20.44 -16.95
CA ARG A 60 -2.43 -20.43 -18.41
C ARG A 60 -1.23 -21.24 -18.92
N ILE A 61 -0.07 -21.14 -18.28
CA ILE A 61 1.14 -21.87 -18.64
C ILE A 61 0.96 -23.38 -18.43
N ASN A 62 0.33 -23.78 -17.32
CA ASN A 62 0.13 -25.17 -16.96
C ASN A 62 -0.73 -25.94 -17.99
N GLN A 63 -1.61 -25.27 -18.73
CA GLN A 63 -2.39 -25.90 -19.80
C GLN A 63 -1.51 -26.42 -20.96
N PHE A 64 -0.28 -25.91 -21.10
CA PHE A 64 0.61 -26.20 -22.24
C PHE A 64 1.96 -26.75 -21.83
N THR A 65 2.18 -27.06 -20.56
CA THR A 65 3.40 -27.70 -20.06
C THR A 65 3.14 -29.10 -19.57
N LYS A 66 4.09 -30.02 -19.80
CA LYS A 66 3.99 -31.41 -19.32
C LYS A 66 4.14 -31.53 -17.79
N LYS A 67 4.85 -30.58 -17.18
CA LYS A 67 5.07 -30.49 -15.74
C LYS A 67 4.48 -29.16 -15.25
N PRO A 68 3.91 -29.11 -14.05
CA PRO A 68 3.48 -27.86 -13.45
C PRO A 68 4.59 -26.82 -13.46
N VAL A 69 4.24 -25.55 -13.72
CA VAL A 69 5.21 -24.44 -13.81
C VAL A 69 6.05 -24.33 -12.53
N ALA A 70 5.49 -24.62 -11.37
CA ALA A 70 6.20 -24.64 -10.09
C ALA A 70 7.36 -25.67 -10.05
N LYS A 71 7.33 -26.72 -10.87
CA LYS A 71 8.39 -27.75 -10.99
C LYS A 71 9.39 -27.46 -12.11
N LEU A 72 9.25 -26.37 -12.84
CA LEU A 72 10.23 -25.92 -13.82
C LEU A 72 11.42 -25.23 -13.12
N ASP A 73 12.58 -25.26 -13.79
CA ASP A 73 13.74 -24.48 -13.34
C ASP A 73 13.36 -23.01 -13.12
N ALA A 74 13.78 -22.39 -12.02
CA ALA A 74 13.43 -21.02 -11.66
C ALA A 74 13.66 -19.99 -12.79
N PRO A 75 14.82 -20.00 -13.55
CA PRO A 75 14.99 -19.12 -14.69
C PRO A 75 13.94 -19.33 -15.79
N VAL A 76 13.58 -20.58 -16.09
CA VAL A 76 12.61 -20.91 -17.14
C VAL A 76 11.20 -20.47 -16.72
N ARG A 77 10.83 -20.73 -15.47
CA ARG A 77 9.57 -20.31 -14.87
C ARG A 77 9.43 -18.79 -14.90
N ALA A 78 10.43 -18.07 -14.41
CA ALA A 78 10.42 -16.61 -14.39
C ALA A 78 10.33 -16.00 -15.80
N VAL A 79 11.05 -16.58 -16.80
CA VAL A 79 10.96 -16.14 -18.20
C VAL A 79 9.58 -16.37 -18.80
N LEU A 80 8.95 -17.53 -18.53
CA LEU A 80 7.59 -17.83 -19.02
C LEU A 80 6.58 -16.84 -18.43
N ARG A 81 6.61 -16.64 -17.12
CA ARG A 81 5.73 -15.69 -16.41
C ARG A 81 5.91 -14.26 -16.94
N ALA A 82 7.15 -13.76 -16.97
CA ALA A 82 7.45 -12.41 -17.46
C ALA A 82 7.13 -12.22 -18.96
N GLY A 83 7.38 -13.24 -19.79
CA GLY A 83 7.05 -13.21 -21.21
C GLY A 83 5.55 -13.13 -21.46
N LEU A 84 4.77 -13.94 -20.74
CA LEU A 84 3.31 -13.96 -20.85
C LEU A 84 2.70 -12.66 -20.29
N ALA A 85 3.20 -12.15 -19.16
CA ALA A 85 2.76 -10.88 -18.58
C ALA A 85 2.96 -9.71 -19.56
N GLN A 86 4.10 -9.65 -20.25
CA GLN A 86 4.36 -8.62 -21.26
C GLN A 86 3.38 -8.69 -22.42
N ALA A 87 3.09 -9.92 -22.92
CA ALA A 87 2.17 -10.10 -24.04
C ALA A 87 0.71 -9.77 -23.70
N LEU A 88 0.24 -10.15 -22.50
CA LEU A 88 -1.17 -10.00 -22.11
C LEU A 88 -1.51 -8.65 -21.47
N TYR A 89 -0.58 -8.06 -20.68
CA TYR A 89 -0.92 -6.92 -19.81
C TYR A 89 -0.06 -5.66 -20.03
N MET A 90 0.96 -5.71 -20.91
CA MET A 90 1.87 -4.58 -21.10
C MET A 90 1.85 -4.00 -22.52
N ASN A 91 0.93 -4.44 -23.37
CA ASN A 91 0.85 -4.05 -24.79
C ASN A 91 2.14 -4.32 -25.58
N VAL A 92 2.94 -5.32 -25.16
CA VAL A 92 4.10 -5.77 -25.94
C VAL A 92 3.62 -6.74 -27.02
N PRO A 93 3.90 -6.52 -28.31
CA PRO A 93 3.49 -7.44 -29.35
C PRO A 93 3.96 -8.87 -29.05
N LEU A 94 3.07 -9.85 -29.18
CA LEU A 94 3.37 -11.25 -28.85
C LEU A 94 4.64 -11.79 -29.51
N PRO A 95 4.90 -11.54 -30.83
CA PRO A 95 6.16 -11.98 -31.42
C PRO A 95 7.41 -11.41 -30.76
N ALA A 96 7.36 -10.14 -30.33
CA ALA A 96 8.45 -9.49 -29.63
C ALA A 96 8.66 -10.07 -28.23
N ALA A 97 7.58 -10.25 -27.44
CA ALA A 97 7.63 -10.87 -26.13
C ALA A 97 8.23 -12.28 -26.19
N VAL A 98 7.78 -13.10 -27.15
CA VAL A 98 8.27 -14.48 -27.37
C VAL A 98 9.75 -14.48 -27.75
N ASN A 99 10.15 -13.67 -28.76
CA ASN A 99 11.52 -13.65 -29.25
C ASN A 99 12.51 -13.22 -28.14
N GLU A 100 12.19 -12.18 -27.38
CA GLU A 100 13.03 -11.72 -26.28
C GLU A 100 13.08 -12.75 -25.14
N SER A 101 11.99 -13.43 -24.83
CA SER A 101 11.96 -14.51 -23.84
C SER A 101 12.84 -15.70 -24.26
N VAL A 102 12.79 -16.09 -25.52
CA VAL A 102 13.66 -17.16 -26.08
C VAL A 102 15.15 -16.77 -26.03
N LYS A 103 15.48 -15.53 -26.39
CA LYS A 103 16.86 -15.02 -26.25
C LYS A 103 17.31 -15.06 -24.80
N LEU A 104 16.45 -14.57 -23.90
CA LEU A 104 16.74 -14.52 -22.46
C LEU A 104 16.93 -15.93 -21.86
N THR A 105 16.12 -16.91 -22.27
CA THR A 105 16.27 -18.32 -21.87
C THR A 105 17.66 -18.84 -22.20
N ARG A 106 18.19 -18.55 -23.43
CA ARG A 106 19.53 -18.95 -23.83
C ARG A 106 20.62 -18.22 -23.03
N THR A 107 20.48 -16.91 -22.80
CA THR A 107 21.46 -16.11 -22.02
C THR A 107 21.50 -16.49 -20.54
N LEU A 108 20.45 -17.13 -20.02
CA LEU A 108 20.40 -17.68 -18.66
C LEU A 108 20.89 -19.14 -18.58
N GLY A 109 21.53 -19.65 -19.65
CA GLY A 109 22.09 -21.00 -19.69
C GLY A 109 21.07 -22.11 -19.83
N LYS A 110 19.83 -21.82 -20.26
CA LYS A 110 18.75 -22.78 -20.41
C LYS A 110 18.38 -23.04 -21.89
N SER A 111 19.36 -23.12 -22.76
CA SER A 111 19.17 -23.23 -24.23
C SER A 111 18.27 -24.40 -24.65
N SER A 112 18.32 -25.53 -23.93
CA SER A 112 17.46 -26.70 -24.19
C SER A 112 15.96 -26.42 -23.98
N ALA A 113 15.63 -25.45 -23.15
CA ALA A 113 14.24 -25.04 -22.89
C ALA A 113 13.70 -24.01 -23.89
N ALA A 114 14.54 -23.44 -24.77
CA ALA A 114 14.16 -22.35 -25.65
C ALA A 114 13.01 -22.69 -26.62
N GLY A 115 12.98 -23.92 -27.15
CA GLY A 115 11.89 -24.40 -28.01
C GLY A 115 10.56 -24.52 -27.23
N MET A 116 10.61 -25.04 -26.02
CA MET A 116 9.45 -25.15 -25.14
C MET A 116 8.92 -23.77 -24.74
N VAL A 117 9.79 -22.83 -24.34
CA VAL A 117 9.41 -21.45 -24.01
C VAL A 117 8.68 -20.78 -25.19
N ASN A 118 9.19 -20.92 -26.42
CA ASN A 118 8.53 -20.39 -27.62
C ASN A 118 7.13 -20.96 -27.83
N ALA A 119 6.99 -22.29 -27.74
CA ALA A 119 5.71 -22.98 -27.98
C ALA A 119 4.68 -22.66 -26.89
N VAL A 120 5.10 -22.68 -25.61
CA VAL A 120 4.21 -22.40 -24.46
C VAL A 120 3.72 -20.97 -24.49
N LEU A 121 4.58 -19.97 -24.69
CA LEU A 121 4.16 -18.58 -24.69
C LEU A 121 3.16 -18.27 -25.80
N ARG A 122 3.36 -18.81 -27.01
CA ARG A 122 2.40 -18.60 -28.12
C ARG A 122 1.02 -19.19 -27.82
N ARG A 123 0.98 -20.38 -27.25
CA ARG A 123 -0.27 -21.09 -26.94
C ARG A 123 -0.97 -20.47 -25.72
N ALA A 124 -0.22 -20.21 -24.65
CA ALA A 124 -0.77 -19.60 -23.43
C ALA A 124 -1.29 -18.18 -23.63
N ALA A 125 -0.68 -17.41 -24.52
CA ALA A 125 -1.19 -16.08 -24.89
C ALA A 125 -2.45 -16.13 -25.77
N ALA A 126 -2.61 -17.18 -26.59
CA ALA A 126 -3.78 -17.38 -27.43
C ALA A 126 -4.96 -18.06 -26.70
N ALA A 127 -4.73 -18.63 -25.51
CA ALA A 127 -5.79 -19.28 -24.74
C ALA A 127 -6.83 -18.23 -24.31
N ASP A 128 -8.10 -18.54 -24.53
CA ASP A 128 -9.20 -17.77 -23.97
C ASP A 128 -9.41 -18.20 -22.52
N VAL A 129 -9.18 -17.32 -21.57
CA VAL A 129 -9.40 -17.55 -20.15
C VAL A 129 -10.09 -16.34 -19.58
N SER A 130 -11.28 -16.56 -19.10
CA SER A 130 -12.18 -15.54 -18.54
C SER A 130 -12.53 -15.84 -17.08
N GLU A 131 -13.17 -14.90 -16.42
CA GLU A 131 -13.68 -15.09 -15.05
C GLU A 131 -14.70 -16.23 -14.98
N ALA A 132 -15.47 -16.43 -16.03
CA ALA A 132 -16.53 -17.45 -16.12
C ALA A 132 -15.98 -18.90 -16.08
N ASP A 133 -14.70 -19.10 -16.38
CA ASP A 133 -14.08 -20.44 -16.32
C ASP A 133 -13.90 -20.93 -14.88
N PHE A 134 -14.10 -20.09 -13.86
CA PHE A 134 -13.92 -20.41 -12.46
C PHE A 134 -15.27 -20.39 -11.74
N ALA A 135 -15.96 -21.54 -11.71
CA ALA A 135 -17.27 -21.69 -11.07
C ALA A 135 -17.18 -21.61 -9.53
N ASP A 136 -16.11 -22.14 -8.93
CA ASP A 136 -15.86 -22.02 -7.50
C ASP A 136 -15.43 -20.56 -7.16
N PRO A 137 -16.14 -19.88 -6.24
CA PRO A 137 -15.80 -18.51 -5.84
C PRO A 137 -14.37 -18.35 -5.33
N LEU A 138 -13.84 -19.35 -4.62
CA LEU A 138 -12.50 -19.28 -4.06
C LEU A 138 -11.44 -19.49 -5.13
N ASP A 139 -11.69 -20.37 -6.11
CA ASP A 139 -10.81 -20.53 -7.27
C ASP A 139 -10.84 -19.25 -8.15
N ARG A 140 -11.99 -18.61 -8.31
CA ARG A 140 -12.13 -17.34 -8.98
C ARG A 140 -11.29 -16.26 -8.30
N LEU A 141 -11.37 -16.12 -6.97
CA LEU A 141 -10.57 -15.16 -6.21
C LEU A 141 -9.07 -15.51 -6.22
N SER A 142 -8.72 -16.80 -6.07
CA SER A 142 -7.32 -17.18 -5.92
C SER A 142 -6.58 -17.33 -7.25
N ILE A 143 -7.22 -17.75 -8.33
CA ILE A 143 -6.59 -17.95 -9.63
C ILE A 143 -6.81 -16.74 -10.54
N TYR A 144 -8.08 -16.33 -10.77
CA TYR A 144 -8.38 -15.25 -11.69
C TYR A 144 -8.00 -13.87 -11.12
N TYR A 145 -8.40 -13.60 -9.87
CA TYR A 145 -8.06 -12.37 -9.15
C TYR A 145 -6.72 -12.44 -8.40
N CYS A 146 -6.04 -13.57 -8.46
CA CYS A 146 -4.66 -13.74 -7.97
C CYS A 146 -4.46 -13.38 -6.49
N LEU A 147 -5.37 -13.80 -5.61
CA LEU A 147 -5.22 -13.72 -4.17
C LEU A 147 -4.71 -15.06 -3.62
N SER A 148 -3.97 -15.07 -2.52
CA SER A 148 -3.70 -16.32 -1.81
C SER A 148 -4.99 -16.99 -1.34
N ARG A 149 -4.99 -18.29 -1.13
CA ARG A 149 -6.18 -19.00 -0.68
C ARG A 149 -6.71 -18.45 0.65
N PRO A 150 -5.89 -18.20 1.69
CA PRO A 150 -6.35 -17.60 2.93
C PRO A 150 -6.98 -16.20 2.75
N VAL A 151 -6.43 -15.35 1.89
CA VAL A 151 -7.01 -14.02 1.59
C VAL A 151 -8.32 -14.16 0.82
N ALA A 152 -8.41 -15.10 -0.13
CA ALA A 152 -9.64 -15.39 -0.86
C ALA A 152 -10.77 -15.89 0.06
N GLU A 153 -10.45 -16.78 0.98
CA GLU A 153 -11.38 -17.30 2.00
C GLU A 153 -11.87 -16.19 2.93
N LEU A 154 -10.95 -15.36 3.43
CA LEU A 154 -11.29 -14.19 4.25
C LEU A 154 -12.23 -13.24 3.51
N PHE A 155 -11.88 -12.86 2.29
CA PHE A 155 -12.67 -11.90 1.51
C PHE A 155 -14.06 -12.46 1.17
N TYR A 156 -14.13 -13.74 0.75
CA TYR A 156 -15.43 -14.33 0.43
C TYR A 156 -16.31 -14.53 1.66
N ALA A 157 -15.73 -14.92 2.79
CA ALA A 157 -16.46 -15.06 4.04
C ALA A 157 -17.01 -13.72 4.55
N GLN A 158 -16.25 -12.62 4.39
CA GLN A 158 -16.63 -11.30 4.88
C GLN A 158 -17.55 -10.54 3.92
N PHE A 159 -17.31 -10.62 2.62
CA PHE A 159 -17.97 -9.79 1.59
C PHE A 159 -18.89 -10.57 0.64
N GLY A 160 -18.88 -11.92 0.68
CA GLY A 160 -19.65 -12.73 -0.25
C GLY A 160 -19.31 -12.40 -1.72
N ALA A 161 -20.33 -12.15 -2.54
CA ALA A 161 -20.15 -11.79 -3.95
C ALA A 161 -19.44 -10.44 -4.16
N GLU A 162 -19.47 -9.54 -3.19
CA GLU A 162 -18.78 -8.25 -3.27
C GLU A 162 -17.24 -8.38 -3.23
N ALA A 163 -16.73 -9.55 -2.81
CA ALA A 163 -15.31 -9.85 -2.89
C ALA A 163 -14.75 -9.77 -4.33
N PHE A 164 -15.57 -10.01 -5.36
CA PHE A 164 -15.12 -9.94 -6.76
C PHE A 164 -14.86 -8.50 -7.22
N PRO A 165 -15.80 -7.54 -7.12
CA PRO A 165 -15.49 -6.15 -7.46
C PRO A 165 -14.39 -5.56 -6.57
N LEU A 166 -14.30 -5.94 -5.30
CA LEU A 166 -13.19 -5.56 -4.43
C LEU A 166 -11.85 -6.05 -4.98
N ALA A 167 -11.74 -7.34 -5.34
CA ALA A 167 -10.53 -7.92 -5.91
C ALA A 167 -10.17 -7.33 -7.28
N ALA A 168 -11.17 -7.00 -8.11
CA ALA A 168 -10.99 -6.33 -9.39
C ALA A 168 -10.38 -4.93 -9.22
N ALA A 169 -10.81 -4.15 -8.22
CA ALA A 169 -10.32 -2.80 -7.97
C ALA A 169 -8.81 -2.77 -7.64
N PHE A 170 -8.23 -3.85 -7.14
CA PHE A 170 -6.78 -3.93 -6.91
C PHE A 170 -5.92 -3.99 -8.18
N TYR A 171 -6.53 -4.04 -9.36
CA TYR A 171 -5.84 -3.90 -10.64
C TYR A 171 -5.96 -2.52 -11.25
N GLU A 172 -6.78 -1.66 -10.68
CA GLU A 172 -6.85 -0.27 -11.09
C GLU A 172 -5.57 0.47 -10.69
N LYS A 173 -5.10 1.34 -11.58
CA LYS A 173 -3.92 2.16 -11.27
C LYS A 173 -4.27 3.13 -10.15
N PRO A 174 -3.58 3.04 -8.98
CA PRO A 174 -3.83 3.98 -7.89
C PRO A 174 -3.58 5.42 -8.34
N LYS A 175 -4.52 6.32 -8.04
CA LYS A 175 -4.29 7.75 -8.22
C LYS A 175 -3.28 8.23 -7.20
N THR A 176 -2.31 9.03 -7.64
CA THR A 176 -1.40 9.67 -6.71
C THR A 176 -2.08 10.88 -6.10
N THR A 177 -2.26 10.85 -4.80
CA THR A 177 -2.81 11.97 -4.03
C THR A 177 -1.73 12.57 -3.14
N ILE A 178 -1.78 13.88 -2.98
CA ILE A 178 -0.86 14.63 -2.14
C ILE A 178 -1.63 15.47 -1.12
N ARG A 179 -0.96 15.78 -0.03
CA ARG A 179 -1.41 16.75 0.95
C ARG A 179 -0.56 18.01 0.81
N VAL A 180 -1.23 19.14 0.67
CA VAL A 180 -0.60 20.47 0.60
C VAL A 180 -0.05 20.83 1.98
N ASN A 181 1.18 21.25 2.07
CA ASN A 181 1.73 21.81 3.30
C ASN A 181 1.20 23.25 3.48
N THR A 182 0.12 23.36 4.24
CA THR A 182 -0.59 24.63 4.46
C THR A 182 0.20 25.65 5.30
N LEU A 183 1.31 25.24 5.89
CA LEU A 183 2.25 26.15 6.58
C LEU A 183 3.14 26.93 5.60
N ARG A 184 3.27 26.45 4.35
CA ARG A 184 4.21 27.00 3.36
C ARG A 184 3.55 27.47 2.06
N THR A 185 2.36 26.95 1.76
CA THR A 185 1.65 27.25 0.50
C THR A 185 0.15 26.97 0.66
N ASN A 186 -0.60 27.13 -0.41
CA ASN A 186 -2.03 26.83 -0.50
C ASN A 186 -2.32 26.02 -1.76
N ASP A 187 -3.55 25.54 -1.89
CA ASP A 187 -3.99 24.67 -3.00
C ASP A 187 -3.80 25.36 -4.37
N THR A 188 -4.10 26.65 -4.47
CA THR A 188 -4.03 27.40 -5.72
C THR A 188 -2.59 27.58 -6.19
N ASP A 189 -1.71 28.04 -5.31
CA ASP A 189 -0.32 28.31 -5.63
C ASP A 189 0.45 27.02 -5.95
N LEU A 190 0.20 25.96 -5.16
CA LEU A 190 0.83 24.67 -5.42
C LEU A 190 0.33 24.06 -6.73
N THR A 191 -0.97 24.17 -7.04
CA THR A 191 -1.52 23.69 -8.31
C THR A 191 -0.84 24.39 -9.49
N ALA A 192 -0.73 25.72 -9.46
CA ALA A 192 -0.06 26.49 -10.51
C ALA A 192 1.41 26.05 -10.68
N LEU A 193 2.13 25.86 -9.58
CA LEU A 193 3.53 25.44 -9.59
C LEU A 193 3.70 24.03 -10.19
N LEU A 194 2.88 23.09 -9.78
CA LEU A 194 2.93 21.71 -10.30
C LEU A 194 2.54 21.64 -11.79
N GLN A 195 1.59 22.48 -12.23
CA GLN A 195 1.24 22.60 -13.65
C GLN A 195 2.41 23.18 -14.47
N GLN A 196 3.13 24.16 -13.94
CA GLN A 196 4.35 24.69 -14.57
C GLN A 196 5.47 23.64 -14.65
N GLU A 197 5.54 22.70 -13.70
CA GLU A 197 6.43 21.52 -13.74
C GLU A 197 5.95 20.44 -14.74
N GLY A 198 4.82 20.64 -15.43
CA GLY A 198 4.27 19.71 -16.44
C GLY A 198 3.42 18.58 -15.85
N HIS A 199 2.88 18.73 -14.63
CA HIS A 199 2.02 17.77 -13.99
C HIS A 199 0.54 18.13 -14.19
N THR A 200 -0.35 17.11 -14.25
CA THR A 200 -1.80 17.35 -14.24
C THR A 200 -2.30 17.32 -12.80
N VAL A 201 -3.01 18.36 -12.38
CA VAL A 201 -3.50 18.52 -11.01
C VAL A 201 -5.01 18.74 -11.02
N THR A 202 -5.72 17.99 -10.17
CA THR A 202 -7.15 18.19 -9.91
C THR A 202 -7.41 18.30 -8.41
N PRO A 203 -8.41 19.11 -7.96
CA PRO A 203 -8.77 19.17 -6.56
C PRO A 203 -9.17 17.81 -5.98
N GLY A 204 -8.83 17.59 -4.72
CA GLY A 204 -9.31 16.46 -3.94
C GLY A 204 -10.64 16.79 -3.22
N PRO A 205 -11.11 15.89 -2.36
CA PRO A 205 -12.44 15.99 -1.73
C PRO A 205 -12.52 17.00 -0.57
N TRP A 206 -11.39 17.50 -0.08
CA TRP A 206 -11.31 18.49 1.00
C TRP A 206 -10.13 19.45 0.79
N PRO A 207 -10.11 20.62 1.43
CA PRO A 207 -9.02 21.57 1.34
C PRO A 207 -7.67 20.93 1.71
N GLY A 208 -6.64 21.25 0.94
CA GLY A 208 -5.30 20.68 1.10
C GLY A 208 -5.10 19.28 0.48
N ALA A 209 -6.13 18.67 -0.13
CA ALA A 209 -6.00 17.44 -0.87
C ALA A 209 -5.97 17.72 -2.38
N LEU A 210 -4.95 17.21 -3.07
CA LEU A 210 -4.86 17.28 -4.52
C LEU A 210 -4.60 15.89 -5.12
N VAL A 211 -5.17 15.63 -6.29
CA VAL A 211 -4.89 14.45 -7.12
C VAL A 211 -3.95 14.88 -8.23
N VAL A 212 -2.80 14.20 -8.34
CA VAL A 212 -1.74 14.61 -9.27
C VAL A 212 -1.32 13.44 -10.17
N GLU A 213 -1.31 13.70 -11.47
CA GLU A 213 -0.64 12.84 -12.44
C GLU A 213 0.76 13.38 -12.69
N PHE A 214 1.73 12.78 -12.02
CA PHE A 214 3.14 13.18 -12.16
C PHE A 214 3.72 12.70 -13.50
N ALA A 215 4.41 13.58 -14.21
CA ALA A 215 5.18 13.21 -15.40
C ALA A 215 6.40 12.30 -15.08
N GLY A 216 6.71 12.13 -13.79
CA GLY A 216 7.80 11.29 -13.28
C GLY A 216 7.60 10.95 -11.80
N SER A 217 8.69 10.77 -11.05
CA SER A 217 8.60 10.55 -9.61
C SER A 217 8.18 11.83 -8.88
N PRO A 218 7.22 11.77 -7.93
CA PRO A 218 6.89 12.91 -7.06
C PRO A 218 8.12 13.52 -6.37
N ALA A 219 9.10 12.69 -5.97
CA ALA A 219 10.32 13.13 -5.32
C ALA A 219 11.28 13.92 -6.24
N ALA A 220 11.08 13.86 -7.56
CA ALA A 220 11.84 14.66 -8.51
C ALA A 220 11.36 16.12 -8.60
N SER A 221 10.09 16.38 -8.25
CA SER A 221 9.48 17.72 -8.26
C SER A 221 10.25 18.70 -7.36
N ALA A 222 10.44 19.92 -7.83
CA ALA A 222 11.03 21.00 -7.04
C ALA A 222 10.11 21.38 -5.87
N ALA A 223 8.79 21.35 -6.08
CA ALA A 223 7.81 21.58 -5.02
C ALA A 223 7.94 20.56 -3.87
N PHE A 224 8.15 19.27 -4.18
CA PHE A 224 8.39 18.25 -3.17
C PHE A 224 9.67 18.52 -2.37
N LYS A 225 10.77 18.82 -3.06
CA LYS A 225 12.08 19.11 -2.43
C LYS A 225 12.02 20.33 -1.51
N LYS A 226 11.18 21.33 -1.85
CA LYS A 226 10.90 22.49 -1.00
C LYS A 226 9.93 22.20 0.14
N GLY A 227 9.41 20.99 0.28
CA GLY A 227 8.47 20.61 1.33
C GLY A 227 7.09 21.26 1.21
N LEU A 228 6.66 21.64 0.00
CA LEU A 228 5.36 22.27 -0.23
C LEU A 228 4.20 21.27 -0.22
N PHE A 229 4.51 19.99 -0.29
CA PHE A 229 3.55 18.90 -0.17
C PHE A 229 4.21 17.62 0.29
N HIS A 230 3.39 16.67 0.72
CA HIS A 230 3.77 15.28 0.90
C HIS A 230 2.78 14.33 0.20
N VAL A 231 3.26 13.13 -0.18
CA VAL A 231 2.40 12.12 -0.81
C VAL A 231 1.61 11.39 0.27
N GLN A 232 0.28 11.42 0.17
CA GLN A 232 -0.59 10.77 1.14
C GLN A 232 -1.92 10.38 0.50
N GLY A 233 -2.34 9.10 0.67
CA GLY A 233 -3.64 8.60 0.20
C GLY A 233 -4.81 9.29 0.90
N LEU A 234 -5.94 9.45 0.21
CA LEU A 234 -7.12 10.15 0.74
C LEU A 234 -7.63 9.53 2.05
N ALA A 235 -7.72 8.19 2.12
CA ALA A 235 -8.14 7.51 3.35
C ALA A 235 -7.16 7.74 4.52
N SER A 236 -5.86 7.82 4.24
CA SER A 236 -4.85 8.17 5.24
C SER A 236 -4.94 9.64 5.68
N GLN A 237 -5.28 10.56 4.76
CA GLN A 237 -5.58 11.95 5.10
C GLN A 237 -6.83 12.04 5.98
N PHE A 238 -7.88 11.28 5.63
CA PHE A 238 -9.11 11.21 6.43
C PHE A 238 -8.82 10.82 7.89
N ALA A 239 -8.05 9.74 8.12
CA ALA A 239 -7.72 9.32 9.49
C ALA A 239 -6.98 10.42 10.28
N ALA A 240 -6.00 11.10 9.66
CA ALA A 240 -5.29 12.20 10.30
C ALA A 240 -6.21 13.40 10.59
N LEU A 241 -7.14 13.73 9.67
CA LEU A 241 -8.12 14.80 9.87
C LEU A 241 -9.14 14.46 10.98
N CYS A 242 -9.49 13.17 11.17
CA CYS A 242 -10.37 12.72 12.25
C CYS A 242 -9.78 12.97 13.64
N VAL A 243 -8.46 13.08 13.78
CA VAL A 243 -7.81 13.45 15.05
C VAL A 243 -8.23 14.84 15.53
N ASP A 244 -8.54 15.74 14.59
CA ASP A 244 -8.97 17.12 14.89
C ASP A 244 -7.98 17.86 15.80
N ALA A 245 -6.67 17.71 15.48
CA ALA A 245 -5.61 18.36 16.22
C ALA A 245 -5.69 19.87 16.07
N GLN A 246 -5.52 20.61 17.17
CA GLN A 246 -5.64 22.07 17.24
C GLN A 246 -4.31 22.72 17.65
N PRO A 247 -4.06 23.99 17.26
CA PRO A 247 -2.89 24.72 17.70
C PRO A 247 -2.72 24.75 19.22
N GLY A 248 -1.52 24.46 19.69
CA GLY A 248 -1.16 24.49 21.12
C GLY A 248 -1.41 23.18 21.88
N GLN A 249 -2.02 22.16 21.25
CA GLN A 249 -2.27 20.88 21.88
C GLN A 249 -1.02 19.99 22.01
N GLN A 250 -1.13 19.01 22.93
CA GLN A 250 -0.23 17.86 23.04
C GLN A 250 -0.79 16.72 22.19
N VAL A 251 -0.08 16.29 21.17
CA VAL A 251 -0.56 15.27 20.21
C VAL A 251 0.43 14.10 20.15
N LEU A 252 -0.09 12.87 20.10
CA LEU A 252 0.71 11.65 19.99
C LEU A 252 0.30 10.86 18.74
N ASP A 253 1.28 10.50 17.92
CA ASP A 253 1.15 9.52 16.82
C ASP A 253 1.98 8.29 17.19
N LEU A 254 1.32 7.21 17.64
CA LEU A 254 1.99 6.03 18.21
C LEU A 254 2.75 5.17 17.17
N CYS A 255 2.36 5.24 15.89
CA CYS A 255 2.92 4.40 14.82
C CYS A 255 3.19 5.24 13.56
N ALA A 256 4.03 6.26 13.70
CA ALA A 256 4.07 7.40 12.79
C ALA A 256 4.67 7.14 11.39
N ALA A 257 5.62 6.18 11.25
CA ALA A 257 6.32 6.02 9.97
C ALA A 257 5.40 5.59 8.81
N PRO A 258 5.54 6.20 7.64
CA PRO A 258 6.64 7.07 7.17
C PRO A 258 6.42 8.58 7.43
N GLY A 259 5.48 9.01 8.26
CA GLY A 259 5.31 10.39 8.71
C GLY A 259 4.19 11.19 8.04
N GLY A 260 3.50 10.63 7.05
CA GLY A 260 2.45 11.37 6.33
C GLY A 260 1.31 11.87 7.23
N LYS A 261 0.88 11.06 8.21
CA LYS A 261 -0.17 11.46 9.16
C LYS A 261 0.36 12.49 10.16
N SER A 262 1.56 12.29 10.70
CA SER A 262 2.21 13.27 11.59
C SER A 262 2.38 14.64 10.91
N LEU A 263 2.76 14.70 9.62
CA LEU A 263 2.82 15.95 8.86
C LEU A 263 1.44 16.64 8.78
N THR A 264 0.38 15.86 8.49
CA THR A 264 -0.99 16.40 8.45
C THR A 264 -1.43 16.92 9.83
N LEU A 265 -1.06 16.24 10.92
CA LEU A 265 -1.34 16.69 12.28
C LEU A 265 -0.61 18.00 12.59
N ALA A 266 0.69 18.09 12.29
CA ALA A 266 1.48 19.32 12.49
C ALA A 266 0.94 20.51 11.69
N GLU A 267 0.46 20.27 10.45
CA GLU A 267 -0.21 21.28 9.63
C GLU A 267 -1.51 21.76 10.30
N ALA A 268 -2.35 20.83 10.81
CA ALA A 268 -3.59 21.18 11.52
C ALA A 268 -3.30 21.97 12.80
N MET A 269 -2.22 21.63 13.51
CA MET A 269 -1.74 22.36 14.68
C MET A 269 -1.12 23.72 14.34
N GLN A 270 -0.98 24.09 13.08
CA GLN A 270 -0.29 25.31 12.65
C GLN A 270 1.16 25.37 13.21
N ASP A 271 1.82 24.25 13.31
CA ASP A 271 3.16 24.05 13.90
C ASP A 271 3.29 24.65 15.33
N LYS A 272 2.21 24.59 16.12
CA LYS A 272 2.13 25.08 17.50
C LYS A 272 1.69 23.97 18.44
N GLY A 273 2.32 23.89 19.61
CA GLY A 273 2.11 22.79 20.58
C GLY A 273 3.23 21.77 20.50
N GLN A 274 2.92 20.51 20.79
CA GLN A 274 3.89 19.43 20.75
C GLN A 274 3.29 18.19 20.08
N LEU A 275 3.97 17.64 19.08
CA LEU A 275 3.64 16.37 18.45
C LEU A 275 4.75 15.35 18.69
N VAL A 276 4.43 14.28 19.42
CA VAL A 276 5.33 13.14 19.59
C VAL A 276 4.97 12.08 18.55
N SER A 277 5.94 11.68 17.73
CA SER A 277 5.77 10.72 16.64
C SER A 277 6.62 9.48 16.89
N GLY A 278 5.99 8.42 17.42
CA GLY A 278 6.63 7.16 17.79
C GLY A 278 6.80 6.21 16.60
N GLU A 279 7.94 5.53 16.54
CA GLU A 279 8.21 4.47 15.56
C GLU A 279 9.02 3.35 16.22
N PHE A 280 8.55 2.11 16.01
CA PHE A 280 9.19 0.92 16.59
C PHE A 280 10.54 0.56 15.94
N VAL A 281 10.68 0.81 14.64
CA VAL A 281 11.88 0.43 13.88
C VAL A 281 12.92 1.56 13.92
N PRO A 282 14.05 1.40 14.62
CA PRO A 282 15.03 2.48 14.83
C PRO A 282 15.53 3.12 13.53
N THR A 283 15.66 2.33 12.45
CA THR A 283 16.14 2.82 11.14
C THR A 283 15.12 3.73 10.42
N ARG A 284 13.87 3.76 10.87
CA ARG A 284 12.81 4.61 10.30
C ARG A 284 12.68 5.95 11.03
N VAL A 285 13.12 6.04 12.28
CA VAL A 285 13.07 7.30 13.07
C VAL A 285 13.79 8.45 12.36
N PRO A 286 15.01 8.28 11.82
CA PRO A 286 15.66 9.34 11.05
C PRO A 286 14.90 9.74 9.78
N LEU A 287 14.15 8.83 9.18
CA LEU A 287 13.33 9.15 7.98
C LEU A 287 12.14 10.03 8.34
N LEU A 288 11.53 9.83 9.52
CA LEU A 288 10.51 10.73 10.07
C LEU A 288 11.06 12.13 10.27
N GLN A 289 12.21 12.24 10.95
CA GLN A 289 12.84 13.55 11.19
C GLN A 289 13.19 14.27 9.88
N GLN A 290 13.75 13.56 8.91
CA GLN A 290 14.01 14.13 7.58
C GLN A 290 12.73 14.64 6.89
N ALA A 291 11.59 13.96 7.08
CA ALA A 291 10.31 14.42 6.53
C ALA A 291 9.84 15.71 7.22
N PHE A 292 10.00 15.81 8.54
CA PHE A 292 9.69 17.03 9.29
C PHE A 292 10.60 18.20 8.86
N ASP A 293 11.90 17.98 8.80
CA ASP A 293 12.88 19.00 8.37
C ASP A 293 12.57 19.50 6.95
N ARG A 294 12.31 18.56 6.00
CA ARG A 294 11.94 18.90 4.62
C ARG A 294 10.69 19.78 4.56
N CYS A 295 9.66 19.44 5.35
CA CYS A 295 8.40 20.19 5.39
C CYS A 295 8.46 21.42 6.29
N GLY A 296 9.55 21.60 7.08
CA GLY A 296 9.76 22.73 8.01
C GLY A 296 8.84 22.67 9.22
N ILE A 297 8.58 21.48 9.70
CA ILE A 297 7.83 21.23 10.93
C ILE A 297 8.79 21.33 12.12
N THR A 298 8.41 22.10 13.12
CA THR A 298 9.21 22.33 14.32
C THR A 298 8.54 21.83 15.60
N CYS A 299 7.21 21.68 15.61
CA CYS A 299 6.45 21.18 16.76
C CYS A 299 6.51 19.66 16.94
N ALA A 300 7.06 18.91 15.95
CA ALA A 300 7.10 17.46 15.96
C ALA A 300 8.48 16.92 16.30
N VAL A 301 8.51 15.85 17.08
CA VAL A 301 9.72 15.07 17.41
C VAL A 301 9.51 13.60 17.05
N ALA A 302 10.47 13.02 16.32
CA ALA A 302 10.48 11.60 16.00
C ALA A 302 11.23 10.83 17.11
N VAL A 303 10.61 9.80 17.68
CA VAL A 303 11.18 9.01 18.77
C VAL A 303 11.05 7.51 18.49
N GLU A 304 12.05 6.74 18.94
CA GLU A 304 11.93 5.29 19.01
C GLU A 304 10.96 4.92 20.12
N ASN A 305 9.93 4.14 19.81
CA ASN A 305 8.90 3.76 20.77
C ASN A 305 8.24 2.44 20.41
N ASP A 306 8.12 1.54 21.37
CA ASP A 306 7.24 0.37 21.26
C ASP A 306 5.81 0.78 21.64
N ALA A 307 4.98 0.97 20.66
CA ALA A 307 3.59 1.39 20.85
C ALA A 307 2.75 0.40 21.67
N THR A 308 3.20 -0.85 21.89
CA THR A 308 2.54 -1.82 22.76
C THR A 308 2.81 -1.61 24.25
N GLN A 309 3.69 -0.66 24.59
CA GLN A 309 4.13 -0.34 25.95
C GLN A 309 3.78 1.11 26.28
N HIS A 310 3.16 1.32 27.44
CA HIS A 310 2.90 2.67 27.91
C HIS A 310 4.21 3.33 28.40
N ASN A 311 4.47 4.55 27.95
CA ASN A 311 5.60 5.34 28.39
C ASN A 311 5.16 6.34 29.47
N SER A 312 5.45 6.00 30.72
CA SER A 312 5.07 6.82 31.89
C SER A 312 5.82 8.15 32.01
N ASP A 313 6.90 8.33 31.23
CA ASP A 313 7.65 9.59 31.21
C ASP A 313 7.01 10.66 30.32
N TRP A 314 6.02 10.27 29.52
CA TRP A 314 5.27 11.20 28.67
C TRP A 314 4.11 11.85 29.43
N PRO A 315 3.77 13.10 29.08
CA PRO A 315 2.55 13.72 29.57
C PRO A 315 1.33 13.01 28.99
N THR A 316 0.15 13.29 29.51
CA THR A 316 -1.09 12.96 28.81
C THR A 316 -1.29 13.84 27.60
N PHE A 317 -1.97 13.32 26.56
CA PHE A 317 -2.14 13.96 25.27
C PHE A 317 -3.60 14.33 25.00
N ASP A 318 -3.84 15.51 24.45
CA ASP A 318 -5.19 15.93 24.03
C ASP A 318 -5.73 15.09 22.87
N ARG A 319 -4.82 14.63 22.01
CA ARG A 319 -5.13 13.86 20.80
C ARG A 319 -4.14 12.71 20.63
N VAL A 320 -4.66 11.53 20.32
CA VAL A 320 -3.83 10.35 20.04
C VAL A 320 -4.24 9.71 18.73
N LEU A 321 -3.27 9.37 17.91
CA LEU A 321 -3.45 8.58 16.69
C LEU A 321 -2.80 7.20 16.86
N CYS A 322 -3.60 6.16 16.63
CA CYS A 322 -3.16 4.77 16.56
C CYS A 322 -3.35 4.25 15.13
N ASP A 323 -2.44 4.61 14.21
CA ASP A 323 -2.39 4.04 12.87
C ASP A 323 -1.64 2.72 12.90
N VAL A 324 -2.30 1.69 13.40
CA VAL A 324 -1.64 0.47 13.86
C VAL A 324 -1.05 -0.38 12.72
N PRO A 325 0.02 -1.14 12.98
CA PRO A 325 0.49 -2.16 12.04
C PRO A 325 -0.64 -3.16 11.77
N CYS A 326 -0.87 -3.48 10.49
CA CYS A 326 -1.97 -4.31 10.05
C CYS A 326 -1.58 -5.24 8.91
N SER A 327 -2.49 -6.13 8.48
CA SER A 327 -2.26 -7.03 7.34
C SER A 327 -2.01 -6.28 6.02
N GLY A 328 -2.50 -5.05 5.88
CA GLY A 328 -2.35 -4.22 4.70
C GLY A 328 -3.24 -4.65 3.52
N LEU A 329 -4.26 -5.46 3.75
CA LEU A 329 -5.13 -5.98 2.70
C LEU A 329 -5.93 -4.90 1.94
N GLY A 330 -5.89 -3.66 2.40
CA GLY A 330 -6.50 -2.52 1.71
C GLY A 330 -5.59 -1.85 0.68
N VAL A 331 -4.26 -2.09 0.73
CA VAL A 331 -3.27 -1.43 -0.14
C VAL A 331 -2.64 -2.36 -1.17
N ILE A 332 -3.31 -3.46 -1.51
CA ILE A 332 -2.86 -4.47 -2.49
C ILE A 332 -2.54 -3.83 -3.86
N ALA A 333 -3.30 -2.83 -4.30
CA ALA A 333 -3.03 -2.12 -5.55
C ALA A 333 -1.65 -1.42 -5.57
N LYS A 334 -1.15 -0.99 -4.41
CA LYS A 334 0.14 -0.32 -4.24
C LYS A 334 1.29 -1.27 -3.88
N LYS A 335 0.94 -2.39 -3.24
CA LYS A 335 1.88 -3.42 -2.76
C LYS A 335 1.37 -4.80 -3.17
N PRO A 336 1.62 -5.21 -4.43
CA PRO A 336 1.01 -6.41 -4.98
C PRO A 336 1.45 -7.72 -4.31
N ASP A 337 2.58 -7.74 -3.62
CA ASP A 337 3.04 -8.87 -2.81
C ASP A 337 2.10 -9.21 -1.62
N ILE A 338 1.37 -8.23 -1.12
CA ILE A 338 0.39 -8.42 -0.02
C ILE A 338 -0.71 -9.42 -0.41
N ARG A 339 -1.09 -9.52 -1.69
CA ARG A 339 -2.10 -10.47 -2.17
C ARG A 339 -1.74 -11.94 -1.93
N TYR A 340 -0.47 -12.23 -1.65
CA TYR A 340 0.05 -13.59 -1.45
C TYR A 340 0.33 -13.92 0.03
N LYS A 341 -0.15 -13.10 0.96
CA LYS A 341 -0.02 -13.40 2.39
C LYS A 341 -0.75 -14.68 2.74
N ASP A 342 -0.13 -15.49 3.59
CA ASP A 342 -0.71 -16.70 4.17
C ASP A 342 -1.64 -16.41 5.36
N LEU A 343 -1.54 -15.21 5.94
CA LEU A 343 -2.21 -14.77 7.17
C LEU A 343 -1.79 -15.54 8.43
N ASP A 344 -0.71 -16.31 8.37
CA ASP A 344 -0.12 -16.92 9.55
C ASP A 344 0.32 -15.83 10.54
N GLY A 345 0.06 -16.06 11.82
CA GLY A 345 0.39 -15.08 12.87
C GLY A 345 -0.54 -13.88 12.95
N ILE A 346 -1.67 -13.86 12.26
CA ILE A 346 -2.67 -12.78 12.34
C ILE A 346 -3.12 -12.53 13.79
N GLU A 347 -3.23 -13.58 14.60
CA GLU A 347 -3.65 -13.46 16.01
C GLU A 347 -2.66 -12.64 16.85
N ASN A 348 -1.34 -12.76 16.57
CA ASN A 348 -0.31 -11.94 17.22
C ASN A 348 -0.47 -10.46 16.82
N LEU A 349 -0.81 -10.21 15.57
CA LEU A 349 -1.06 -8.86 15.05
C LEU A 349 -2.30 -8.24 15.71
N LEU A 350 -3.39 -9.00 15.82
CA LEU A 350 -4.61 -8.58 16.51
C LEU A 350 -4.35 -8.27 17.99
N ALA A 351 -3.54 -9.09 18.66
CA ALA A 351 -3.14 -8.84 20.05
C ALA A 351 -2.28 -7.58 20.20
N ALA A 352 -1.36 -7.33 19.26
CA ALA A 352 -0.57 -6.09 19.25
C ALA A 352 -1.45 -4.85 19.01
N GLN A 353 -2.40 -4.92 18.08
CA GLN A 353 -3.35 -3.83 17.79
C GLN A 353 -4.16 -3.45 19.04
N GLN A 354 -4.66 -4.44 19.80
CA GLN A 354 -5.37 -4.18 21.07
C GLN A 354 -4.48 -3.49 22.10
N LYS A 355 -3.22 -3.94 22.24
CA LYS A 355 -2.28 -3.30 23.17
C LYS A 355 -1.98 -1.85 22.78
N ILE A 356 -1.79 -1.58 21.47
CA ILE A 356 -1.55 -0.24 20.96
C ILE A 356 -2.76 0.66 21.21
N LEU A 357 -3.97 0.16 20.95
CA LEU A 357 -5.20 0.89 21.18
C LEU A 357 -5.40 1.21 22.66
N GLN A 358 -5.13 0.24 23.54
CA GLN A 358 -5.20 0.45 24.99
C GLN A 358 -4.14 1.47 25.45
N ASN A 359 -2.88 1.34 24.99
CA ASN A 359 -1.85 2.33 25.29
C ASN A 359 -2.22 3.74 24.82
N GLY A 360 -2.85 3.86 23.65
CA GLY A 360 -3.41 5.13 23.18
C GLY A 360 -4.44 5.72 24.14
N ALA A 361 -5.33 4.88 24.68
CA ALA A 361 -6.32 5.29 25.67
C ALA A 361 -5.68 5.69 27.00
N ASP A 362 -4.68 4.93 27.47
CA ASP A 362 -3.95 5.22 28.73
C ASP A 362 -3.13 6.51 28.63
N SER A 363 -2.72 6.89 27.42
CA SER A 363 -1.98 8.13 27.14
C SER A 363 -2.88 9.35 26.95
N LEU A 364 -4.21 9.15 26.87
CA LEU A 364 -5.16 10.20 26.53
C LEU A 364 -5.57 11.02 27.76
N ALA A 365 -5.60 12.34 27.65
CA ALA A 365 -6.14 13.24 28.65
C ALA A 365 -7.65 13.09 28.81
N GLU A 366 -8.23 13.63 29.89
CA GLU A 366 -9.69 13.77 30.05
C GLU A 366 -10.26 14.62 28.91
N ASN A 367 -11.42 14.23 28.37
CA ASN A 367 -12.04 14.84 27.19
C ASN A 367 -11.16 14.81 25.92
N GLY A 368 -10.15 13.94 25.88
CA GLY A 368 -9.29 13.75 24.74
C GLY A 368 -9.93 12.93 23.63
N ARG A 369 -9.35 12.98 22.42
CA ARG A 369 -9.81 12.19 21.28
C ARG A 369 -8.72 11.24 20.81
N LEU A 370 -9.10 9.98 20.62
CA LEU A 370 -8.29 8.90 20.09
C LEU A 370 -8.81 8.50 18.71
N VAL A 371 -7.93 8.35 17.74
CA VAL A 371 -8.27 7.79 16.44
C VAL A 371 -7.53 6.48 16.24
N TYR A 372 -8.30 5.41 16.01
CA TYR A 372 -7.78 4.11 15.61
C TYR A 372 -7.89 3.97 14.09
N SER A 373 -6.84 3.56 13.40
CA SER A 373 -6.88 3.36 11.95
C SER A 373 -6.01 2.21 11.47
N THR A 374 -6.42 1.62 10.33
CA THR A 374 -5.72 0.54 9.63
C THR A 374 -5.78 0.73 8.13
N CYS A 375 -4.78 0.23 7.39
CA CYS A 375 -4.81 0.14 5.94
C CYS A 375 -5.25 -1.26 5.46
N THR A 376 -6.23 -1.86 6.14
CA THR A 376 -6.80 -3.17 5.78
C THR A 376 -8.33 -3.11 5.70
N VAL A 377 -8.91 -4.07 4.99
CA VAL A 377 -10.36 -4.28 4.91
C VAL A 377 -10.83 -5.45 5.79
N ASN A 378 -9.93 -6.08 6.52
CA ASN A 378 -10.22 -7.22 7.39
C ASN A 378 -10.96 -6.75 8.67
N ASP A 379 -12.19 -7.20 8.84
CA ASP A 379 -13.04 -6.81 9.95
C ASP A 379 -12.48 -7.18 11.33
N LYS A 380 -11.73 -8.30 11.42
CA LYS A 380 -11.04 -8.69 12.66
C LYS A 380 -10.01 -7.67 13.14
N GLU A 381 -9.42 -6.90 12.21
CA GLU A 381 -8.46 -5.83 12.49
C GLU A 381 -9.14 -4.46 12.65
N ASN A 382 -10.43 -4.35 12.32
CA ASN A 382 -11.20 -3.12 12.23
C ASN A 382 -12.29 -3.05 13.31
N GLN A 383 -13.54 -3.30 12.93
CA GLN A 383 -14.70 -3.17 13.84
C GLN A 383 -14.58 -4.07 15.06
N ALA A 384 -14.11 -5.31 14.88
CA ALA A 384 -13.93 -6.24 15.99
C ALA A 384 -12.92 -5.75 17.05
N GLN A 385 -11.87 -5.01 16.63
CA GLN A 385 -10.91 -4.39 17.56
C GLN A 385 -11.58 -3.26 18.36
N VAL A 386 -12.36 -2.41 17.70
CA VAL A 386 -13.07 -1.31 18.33
C VAL A 386 -14.13 -1.83 19.30
N GLU A 387 -14.94 -2.82 18.91
CA GLU A 387 -15.96 -3.45 19.75
C GLU A 387 -15.35 -4.05 21.02
N LYS A 388 -14.26 -4.79 20.87
CA LYS A 388 -13.53 -5.37 22.01
C LYS A 388 -12.96 -4.30 22.92
N PHE A 389 -12.42 -3.23 22.37
CA PHE A 389 -11.91 -2.09 23.15
C PHE A 389 -13.00 -1.41 23.96
N LEU A 390 -14.14 -1.08 23.34
CA LEU A 390 -15.27 -0.44 23.99
C LEU A 390 -15.87 -1.31 25.12
N SER A 391 -15.89 -2.64 24.93
CA SER A 391 -16.35 -3.58 25.95
C SER A 391 -15.46 -3.57 27.19
N ALA A 392 -14.17 -3.29 27.04
CA ALA A 392 -13.19 -3.18 28.13
C ALA A 392 -13.08 -1.76 28.73
N ASN A 393 -13.50 -0.73 27.99
CA ASN A 393 -13.38 0.69 28.32
C ASN A 393 -14.73 1.39 28.18
N PRO A 394 -15.66 1.22 29.13
CA PRO A 394 -17.03 1.75 29.05
C PRO A 394 -17.13 3.27 29.16
N ASP A 395 -16.04 3.94 29.51
CA ASP A 395 -15.86 5.38 29.50
C ASP A 395 -15.56 5.96 28.11
N PHE A 396 -15.41 5.11 27.09
CA PHE A 396 -15.24 5.53 25.71
C PHE A 396 -16.50 5.31 24.87
N HIS A 397 -16.70 6.17 23.88
CA HIS A 397 -17.72 6.00 22.85
C HIS A 397 -17.19 6.37 21.46
N VAL A 398 -17.86 5.86 20.41
CA VAL A 398 -17.54 6.20 19.02
C VAL A 398 -18.20 7.51 18.62
N VAL A 399 -17.42 8.40 17.99
CA VAL A 399 -17.92 9.62 17.36
C VAL A 399 -17.91 9.44 15.85
N LEU A 400 -19.02 9.75 15.19
CA LEU A 400 -19.07 9.68 13.73
C LEU A 400 -18.38 10.88 13.08
N PRO A 401 -17.68 10.70 11.95
CA PRO A 401 -17.02 11.80 11.28
C PRO A 401 -18.03 12.77 10.68
N LYS A 402 -17.72 14.07 10.71
CA LYS A 402 -18.55 15.13 10.10
C LYS A 402 -18.60 15.02 8.57
N THR A 403 -17.54 14.52 7.96
CA THR A 403 -17.41 14.32 6.50
C THR A 403 -16.65 13.06 6.22
N ALA A 404 -17.02 12.36 5.15
CA ALA A 404 -16.28 11.20 4.64
C ALA A 404 -16.25 11.23 3.10
N LEU A 405 -15.45 10.38 2.49
CA LEU A 405 -15.46 10.22 1.04
C LEU A 405 -16.79 9.61 0.57
N PRO A 406 -17.29 9.97 -0.60
CA PRO A 406 -18.39 9.26 -1.24
C PRO A 406 -18.05 7.76 -1.35
N GLY A 407 -19.02 6.90 -1.05
CA GLY A 407 -18.84 5.46 -1.06
C GLY A 407 -18.15 4.86 0.18
N ALA A 408 -17.89 5.67 1.22
CA ALA A 408 -17.48 5.17 2.52
C ALA A 408 -18.67 4.51 3.25
N ASP A 409 -18.41 3.38 3.91
CA ASP A 409 -19.38 2.72 4.79
C ASP A 409 -19.20 3.26 6.22
N ILE A 410 -20.14 4.11 6.66
CA ILE A 410 -20.14 4.64 8.02
C ILE A 410 -20.98 3.71 8.88
N THR A 411 -20.36 3.11 9.89
CA THR A 411 -20.99 2.18 10.85
C THR A 411 -20.94 2.76 12.26
N PRO A 412 -21.68 2.19 13.22
CA PRO A 412 -21.56 2.58 14.62
C PRO A 412 -20.16 2.40 15.22
N LEU A 413 -19.30 1.59 14.61
CA LEU A 413 -17.95 1.27 15.11
C LEU A 413 -16.82 1.98 14.33
N GLY A 414 -17.15 2.73 13.28
CA GLY A 414 -16.16 3.48 12.49
C GLY A 414 -16.54 3.59 11.01
N THR A 415 -15.59 4.06 10.23
CA THR A 415 -15.73 4.30 8.78
C THR A 415 -14.81 3.36 8.01
N LEU A 416 -15.39 2.56 7.11
CA LEU A 416 -14.68 1.65 6.22
C LEU A 416 -14.66 2.20 4.79
N PHE A 417 -13.52 2.19 4.16
CA PHE A 417 -13.34 2.50 2.75
C PHE A 417 -13.02 1.21 1.98
N LEU A 418 -13.86 0.88 1.00
CA LEU A 418 -13.60 -0.21 0.07
C LEU A 418 -13.17 0.37 -1.28
N PRO A 419 -12.04 -0.09 -1.88
CA PRO A 419 -11.48 0.50 -3.10
C PRO A 419 -12.46 0.68 -4.25
N HIS A 420 -13.29 -0.33 -4.51
CA HIS A 420 -14.27 -0.32 -5.61
C HIS A 420 -15.47 0.63 -5.37
N ARG A 421 -15.69 1.08 -4.14
CA ARG A 421 -16.77 2.03 -3.79
C ARG A 421 -16.25 3.45 -3.61
N ALA A 422 -15.14 3.59 -2.87
CA ALA A 422 -14.62 4.89 -2.47
C ALA A 422 -13.51 5.44 -3.40
N GLY A 423 -13.02 4.63 -4.36
CA GLY A 423 -11.97 5.04 -5.29
C GLY A 423 -10.64 5.41 -4.61
N THR A 424 -10.39 4.87 -3.41
CA THR A 424 -9.17 5.05 -2.62
C THR A 424 -8.68 3.70 -2.10
N ASP A 425 -7.60 3.69 -1.31
CA ASP A 425 -7.15 2.48 -0.64
C ASP A 425 -8.25 1.91 0.27
N GLY A 426 -8.25 0.60 0.48
CA GLY A 426 -9.02 -0.03 1.53
C GLY A 426 -8.47 0.41 2.89
N PHE A 427 -9.35 0.93 3.74
CA PHE A 427 -8.93 1.59 4.97
C PHE A 427 -10.06 1.61 6.00
N PHE A 428 -9.70 1.63 7.26
CA PHE A 428 -10.66 1.80 8.36
C PHE A 428 -10.18 2.89 9.31
N ALA A 429 -11.13 3.66 9.85
CA ALA A 429 -10.86 4.61 10.94
C ALA A 429 -12.05 4.71 11.89
N ALA A 430 -11.77 4.70 13.19
CA ALA A 430 -12.72 4.95 14.26
C ALA A 430 -12.26 6.14 15.10
N ILE A 431 -13.19 7.03 15.42
CA ILE A 431 -12.97 8.16 16.32
C ILE A 431 -13.54 7.78 17.67
N LEU A 432 -12.73 7.82 18.70
CA LEU A 432 -13.09 7.45 20.07
C LEU A 432 -12.89 8.66 20.97
N GLU A 433 -13.88 8.98 21.78
CA GLU A 433 -13.78 10.02 22.80
C GLU A 433 -14.08 9.43 24.17
N ARG A 434 -13.37 9.94 25.19
CA ARG A 434 -13.60 9.60 26.58
C ARG A 434 -14.73 10.49 27.12
N ASN A 435 -15.69 9.88 27.86
CA ASN A 435 -16.80 10.59 28.52
C ASN A 435 -16.32 11.47 29.65
#